data_d2127f30780fa8c112797a2de98a29e9
#
_entry.id   d2127f30780fa8c112797a2de98a29e9
#
_cell.length_a   1.000
_cell.length_b   1.000
_cell.length_c   1.000
_cell.angle_alpha   90.00
_cell.angle_beta   90.00
_cell.angle_gamma   90.00
#
_symmetry.space_group_name_H-M   'P 1'
#
loop_
_entity.id
_entity.type
_entity.pdbx_description
1 polymer ?
#
loop_
_entity_poly.entity_id
_entity_poly.type
_entity_poly.pdbx_seq_one_letter_code
_entity_poly.pdbx_strand_id
1 'polypeptide(L)'
;MRRRDLLHLLAALPAATLVGPATARTSATRRESVIVIGAGFAGLAAARTLVDAGQNVLVLEARERIGGRVWTSRAWADAPLDMGASWIHGTRGNPLTALASRVRARTIVTTYDNAITYDTDGRQASRARQDYIDAFETTVASAVRSARQQPADMSVEQAVQRGLNLAGMSEPQRDALDHFLNSTLEHEYGSDIADLSARHFDAEDDYDGDDVLFPDGYDALSNYLAGGLDVRTSHIVTAVAHDSSGVTVTTTRGRFSADRAVITLPLGVLQSGAVAFDPPLAGAKRRAIEALGSGTLNKLYLRFPSTFWPRQYDWLEYVSSERGQFSEWIGGFERYLGRPVLLSFNAGRFGEQIEAWTDEQIVAGAMDTLRRIYGVGIPQPTGYQLTRWKTDPYALGSYSFYQVGATPTSRRDLGASVSGRLFFAGEATSLDSPSTVTGAYESGQDAAEALLDDQ
;
A
#
# COMPACT_ATOMS: atom_id res chain seq x y z
N MET A 1 17.02 11.75 -9.55
CA MET A 1 17.16 10.46 -8.88
C MET A 1 15.87 10.23 -8.11
N ARG A 2 15.20 9.09 -8.21
CA ARG A 2 13.91 8.86 -7.57
C ARG A 2 14.13 8.73 -6.06
N ARG A 3 13.17 9.15 -5.23
CA ARG A 3 13.23 8.94 -3.76
C ARG A 3 13.48 7.47 -3.39
N ARG A 4 13.03 6.52 -4.25
CA ARG A 4 13.28 5.08 -4.11
C ARG A 4 14.69 4.63 -4.52
N ASP A 5 15.34 5.29 -5.51
CA ASP A 5 16.62 4.86 -6.08
C ASP A 5 17.81 4.92 -5.11
N LEU A 6 17.65 5.57 -3.97
CA LEU A 6 18.73 5.90 -3.06
C LEU A 6 19.04 4.85 -2.01
N LEU A 7 18.08 4.02 -1.68
CA LEU A 7 18.21 3.01 -0.64
C LEU A 7 18.71 1.66 -1.20
N HIS A 8 18.65 1.44 -2.53
CA HIS A 8 18.94 0.18 -3.21
C HIS A 8 20.41 -0.05 -3.64
N LEU A 9 21.34 0.77 -3.26
CA LEU A 9 22.75 0.69 -3.74
C LEU A 9 23.55 -0.53 -3.26
N LEU A 10 22.93 -1.57 -2.67
CA LEU A 10 23.66 -2.73 -2.10
C LEU A 10 22.97 -4.09 -2.20
N ALA A 11 22.28 -4.44 -3.27
CA ALA A 11 21.89 -5.84 -3.47
C ALA A 11 21.75 -6.20 -4.96
N ALA A 12 22.81 -6.64 -5.58
CA ALA A 12 22.73 -7.37 -6.85
C ALA A 12 23.83 -8.43 -6.93
N LEU A 13 23.46 -9.68 -6.68
CA LEU A 13 24.14 -10.86 -7.21
C LEU A 13 23.10 -11.71 -7.95
N PRO A 14 23.23 -11.96 -9.26
CA PRO A 14 22.26 -12.75 -9.99
C PRO A 14 22.46 -14.24 -9.71
N ALA A 15 21.40 -14.91 -9.25
CA ALA A 15 21.33 -16.38 -9.24
C ALA A 15 20.76 -16.85 -10.58
N ALA A 16 21.59 -17.44 -11.41
CA ALA A 16 21.14 -18.08 -12.65
C ALA A 16 20.48 -19.42 -12.33
N THR A 17 19.17 -19.54 -12.56
CA THR A 17 18.44 -20.80 -12.49
C THR A 17 18.37 -21.44 -13.87
N LEU A 18 18.92 -22.64 -13.98
CA LEU A 18 18.81 -23.53 -15.15
C LEU A 18 17.41 -24.15 -15.18
N VAL A 19 16.60 -23.77 -16.17
CA VAL A 19 15.32 -24.41 -16.46
C VAL A 19 15.56 -25.62 -17.37
N GLY A 20 15.29 -26.83 -16.84
CA GLY A 20 15.25 -28.06 -17.62
C GLY A 20 13.87 -28.23 -18.31
N PRO A 21 13.77 -28.98 -19.43
CA PRO A 21 12.52 -29.11 -20.18
C PRO A 21 11.48 -29.93 -19.39
N ALA A 22 10.32 -29.28 -19.14
CA ALA A 22 9.16 -29.93 -18.53
C ALA A 22 8.46 -30.81 -19.55
N THR A 23 8.36 -32.12 -19.26
CA THR A 23 7.52 -33.07 -20.00
C THR A 23 6.06 -32.83 -19.65
N ALA A 24 5.27 -32.40 -20.62
CA ALA A 24 3.83 -32.23 -20.48
C ALA A 24 3.13 -33.58 -20.20
N ARG A 25 2.70 -33.79 -18.96
CA ARG A 25 1.72 -34.84 -18.62
C ARG A 25 0.33 -34.22 -18.80
N THR A 26 -0.37 -34.61 -19.85
CA THR A 26 -1.82 -34.40 -20.01
C THR A 26 -2.55 -35.41 -19.11
N SER A 27 -2.69 -35.11 -17.82
CA SER A 27 -3.73 -35.71 -17.00
C SER A 27 -4.98 -34.82 -17.11
N ALA A 28 -6.15 -35.44 -17.36
CA ALA A 28 -7.42 -34.72 -17.29
C ALA A 28 -7.56 -34.19 -15.84
N THR A 29 -7.32 -32.90 -15.65
CA THR A 29 -7.43 -32.25 -14.34
C THR A 29 -8.88 -32.32 -13.87
N ARG A 30 -9.10 -32.92 -12.70
CA ARG A 30 -10.41 -32.87 -12.02
C ARG A 30 -10.77 -31.41 -11.80
N ARG A 31 -11.98 -30.98 -12.18
CA ARG A 31 -12.52 -29.67 -11.83
C ARG A 31 -12.74 -29.62 -10.32
N GLU A 32 -11.90 -28.90 -9.61
CA GLU A 32 -12.10 -28.63 -8.19
C GLU A 32 -12.97 -27.39 -8.00
N SER A 33 -13.67 -27.32 -6.87
CA SER A 33 -14.35 -26.10 -6.44
C SER A 33 -13.41 -25.31 -5.53
N VAL A 34 -13.29 -24.01 -5.79
CA VAL A 34 -12.43 -23.10 -5.03
C VAL A 34 -13.22 -21.90 -4.54
N ILE A 35 -13.09 -21.58 -3.25
CA ILE A 35 -13.59 -20.32 -2.70
C ILE A 35 -12.41 -19.35 -2.58
N VAL A 36 -12.55 -18.14 -3.15
CA VAL A 36 -11.63 -17.02 -2.94
C VAL A 36 -12.25 -16.06 -1.94
N ILE A 37 -11.56 -15.78 -0.84
CA ILE A 37 -12.01 -14.86 0.20
C ILE A 37 -11.34 -13.50 -0.01
N GLY A 38 -12.14 -12.53 -0.44
CA GLY A 38 -11.74 -11.18 -0.80
C GLY A 38 -11.75 -10.94 -2.30
N ALA A 39 -12.39 -9.85 -2.75
CA ALA A 39 -12.40 -9.37 -4.13
C ALA A 39 -11.47 -8.15 -4.31
N GLY A 40 -10.33 -8.12 -3.60
CA GLY A 40 -9.19 -7.24 -3.86
C GLY A 40 -8.37 -7.73 -5.05
N PHE A 41 -7.29 -7.03 -5.40
CA PHE A 41 -6.46 -7.39 -6.56
C PHE A 41 -5.93 -8.83 -6.48
N ALA A 42 -5.43 -9.26 -5.31
CA ALA A 42 -4.95 -10.63 -5.13
C ALA A 42 -6.06 -11.67 -5.37
N GLY A 43 -7.25 -11.46 -4.77
CA GLY A 43 -8.36 -12.40 -4.93
C GLY A 43 -8.90 -12.43 -6.34
N LEU A 44 -9.02 -11.27 -7.00
CA LEU A 44 -9.48 -11.19 -8.39
C LEU A 44 -8.46 -11.81 -9.36
N ALA A 45 -7.16 -11.63 -9.13
CA ALA A 45 -6.09 -12.26 -9.92
C ALA A 45 -6.13 -13.78 -9.74
N ALA A 46 -6.18 -14.27 -8.50
CA ALA A 46 -6.30 -15.70 -8.21
C ALA A 46 -7.55 -16.31 -8.87
N ALA A 47 -8.72 -15.68 -8.68
CA ALA A 47 -9.97 -16.16 -9.25
C ALA A 47 -9.93 -16.22 -10.79
N ARG A 48 -9.34 -15.20 -11.44
CA ARG A 48 -9.19 -15.17 -12.89
C ARG A 48 -8.28 -16.30 -13.37
N THR A 49 -7.09 -16.47 -12.77
CA THR A 49 -6.16 -17.55 -13.11
C THR A 49 -6.82 -18.92 -12.97
N LEU A 50 -7.55 -19.16 -11.87
CA LEU A 50 -8.24 -20.41 -11.62
C LEU A 50 -9.38 -20.68 -12.62
N VAL A 51 -10.21 -19.66 -12.94
CA VAL A 51 -11.29 -19.78 -13.93
C VAL A 51 -10.72 -20.05 -15.32
N ASP A 52 -9.66 -19.35 -15.70
CA ASP A 52 -9.00 -19.54 -17.00
C ASP A 52 -8.36 -20.95 -17.11
N ALA A 53 -7.95 -21.55 -15.99
CA ALA A 53 -7.54 -22.96 -15.89
C ALA A 53 -8.71 -23.94 -15.80
N GLY A 54 -9.97 -23.45 -15.88
CA GLY A 54 -11.18 -24.29 -15.93
C GLY A 54 -11.71 -24.71 -14.56
N GLN A 55 -11.25 -24.14 -13.47
CA GLN A 55 -11.77 -24.40 -12.11
C GLN A 55 -13.14 -23.76 -11.89
N ASN A 56 -13.90 -24.28 -10.92
CA ASN A 56 -15.16 -23.68 -10.48
C ASN A 56 -14.90 -22.76 -9.29
N VAL A 57 -14.99 -21.45 -9.48
CA VAL A 57 -14.56 -20.45 -8.49
C VAL A 57 -15.74 -19.60 -8.01
N LEU A 58 -15.83 -19.43 -6.69
CA LEU A 58 -16.72 -18.48 -6.02
C LEU A 58 -15.88 -17.46 -5.25
N VAL A 59 -16.08 -16.17 -5.50
CA VAL A 59 -15.44 -15.09 -4.75
C VAL A 59 -16.39 -14.52 -3.71
N LEU A 60 -15.97 -14.47 -2.45
CA LEU A 60 -16.74 -13.90 -1.33
C LEU A 60 -16.07 -12.59 -0.87
N GLU A 61 -16.80 -11.49 -0.95
CA GLU A 61 -16.32 -10.13 -0.60
C GLU A 61 -17.17 -9.55 0.55
N ALA A 62 -16.49 -8.98 1.55
CA ALA A 62 -17.14 -8.40 2.72
C ALA A 62 -17.88 -7.09 2.39
N ARG A 63 -17.30 -6.26 1.53
CA ARG A 63 -17.86 -4.96 1.14
C ARG A 63 -18.99 -5.11 0.11
N GLU A 64 -19.69 -4.01 -0.16
CA GLU A 64 -20.64 -3.89 -1.26
C GLU A 64 -19.97 -3.63 -2.61
N ARG A 65 -18.65 -3.48 -2.63
CA ARG A 65 -17.80 -3.19 -3.79
C ARG A 65 -16.61 -4.14 -3.88
N ILE A 66 -16.07 -4.30 -5.06
CA ILE A 66 -14.80 -4.99 -5.32
C ILE A 66 -13.60 -4.04 -5.21
N GLY A 67 -12.39 -4.54 -5.47
CA GLY A 67 -11.14 -3.79 -5.52
C GLY A 67 -10.40 -3.70 -4.18
N GLY A 68 -11.09 -3.93 -3.04
CA GLY A 68 -10.47 -3.88 -1.71
C GLY A 68 -9.88 -2.51 -1.41
N ARG A 69 -8.54 -2.44 -1.24
CA ARG A 69 -7.78 -1.19 -1.00
C ARG A 69 -7.47 -0.39 -2.29
N VAL A 70 -7.84 -0.88 -3.45
CA VAL A 70 -7.99 -0.09 -4.67
C VAL A 70 -9.45 0.34 -4.76
N TRP A 71 -9.70 1.61 -4.50
CA TRP A 71 -11.06 2.15 -4.41
C TRP A 71 -11.10 3.53 -5.05
N THR A 72 -11.78 3.65 -6.18
CA THR A 72 -12.08 4.92 -6.82
C THR A 72 -13.43 5.43 -6.36
N SER A 73 -13.46 6.57 -5.67
CA SER A 73 -14.69 7.27 -5.31
C SER A 73 -15.22 8.04 -6.51
N ARG A 74 -16.52 7.91 -6.74
CA ARG A 74 -17.27 8.67 -7.75
C ARG A 74 -18.31 9.60 -7.11
N ALA A 75 -18.10 9.96 -5.83
CA ALA A 75 -18.96 10.90 -5.12
C ALA A 75 -18.98 12.28 -5.79
N TRP A 76 -17.88 12.67 -6.45
CA TRP A 76 -17.84 13.80 -7.36
C TRP A 76 -17.86 13.26 -8.80
N ALA A 77 -19.02 13.33 -9.46
CA ALA A 77 -19.21 12.73 -10.78
C ALA A 77 -18.25 13.26 -11.86
N ASP A 78 -17.71 14.48 -11.68
CA ASP A 78 -16.78 15.15 -12.59
C ASP A 78 -15.31 15.02 -12.14
N ALA A 79 -15.03 14.30 -11.07
CA ALA A 79 -13.68 14.07 -10.53
C ALA A 79 -13.63 12.71 -9.81
N PRO A 80 -13.40 11.61 -10.50
CA PRO A 80 -13.13 10.33 -9.86
C PRO A 80 -11.82 10.43 -9.07
N LEU A 81 -11.81 9.91 -7.84
CA LEU A 81 -10.67 10.02 -6.93
C LEU A 81 -10.30 8.65 -6.35
N ASP A 82 -9.05 8.27 -6.47
CA ASP A 82 -8.55 7.03 -5.88
C ASP A 82 -8.30 7.20 -4.40
N MET A 83 -9.21 6.71 -3.58
CA MET A 83 -9.18 6.79 -2.13
C MET A 83 -8.13 5.84 -1.50
N GLY A 84 -7.78 4.75 -2.19
CA GLY A 84 -6.70 3.81 -1.83
C GLY A 84 -5.48 4.01 -2.71
N ALA A 85 -4.90 2.91 -3.22
CA ALA A 85 -3.80 2.95 -4.16
C ALA A 85 -4.16 3.76 -5.41
N SER A 86 -3.19 4.50 -5.95
CA SER A 86 -3.40 5.43 -7.06
C SER A 86 -2.37 5.25 -8.18
N TRP A 87 -1.22 4.64 -7.92
CA TRP A 87 -0.12 4.54 -8.86
C TRP A 87 0.18 3.14 -9.33
N ILE A 88 0.71 3.05 -10.53
CA ILE A 88 1.66 2.01 -10.90
C ILE A 88 3.05 2.63 -10.69
N HIS A 89 3.82 2.06 -9.78
CA HIS A 89 5.21 2.44 -9.52
C HIS A 89 6.12 1.68 -10.46
N GLY A 90 6.81 2.40 -11.35
CA GLY A 90 7.61 1.83 -12.42
C GLY A 90 6.78 1.09 -13.47
N THR A 91 6.71 1.64 -14.68
CA THR A 91 5.84 1.10 -15.74
C THR A 91 6.53 0.06 -16.62
N ARG A 92 7.87 -0.06 -16.56
CA ARG A 92 8.62 -0.97 -17.43
C ARG A 92 8.64 -2.39 -16.87
N GLY A 93 8.01 -3.31 -17.57
CA GLY A 93 7.90 -4.71 -17.16
C GLY A 93 6.81 -4.99 -16.11
N ASN A 94 6.21 -3.97 -15.53
CA ASN A 94 5.17 -4.10 -14.52
C ASN A 94 3.88 -4.73 -15.13
N PRO A 95 3.34 -5.82 -14.57
CA PRO A 95 2.17 -6.50 -15.13
C PRO A 95 0.91 -5.62 -15.13
N LEU A 96 0.80 -4.66 -14.19
CA LEU A 96 -0.32 -3.73 -14.17
C LEU A 96 -0.30 -2.75 -15.34
N THR A 97 0.87 -2.43 -15.89
CA THR A 97 0.98 -1.63 -17.13
C THR A 97 0.38 -2.38 -18.32
N ALA A 98 0.63 -3.68 -18.41
CA ALA A 98 0.01 -4.52 -19.45
C ALA A 98 -1.50 -4.60 -19.26
N LEU A 99 -1.98 -4.72 -18.02
CA LEU A 99 -3.40 -4.72 -17.68
C LEU A 99 -4.06 -3.38 -18.01
N ALA A 100 -3.45 -2.25 -17.64
CA ALA A 100 -3.91 -0.90 -17.96
C ALA A 100 -4.03 -0.69 -19.48
N SER A 101 -3.02 -1.15 -20.25
CA SER A 101 -3.06 -1.11 -21.71
C SER A 101 -4.21 -1.94 -22.30
N ARG A 102 -4.47 -3.12 -21.74
CA ARG A 102 -5.55 -4.02 -22.17
C ARG A 102 -6.93 -3.39 -22.01
N VAL A 103 -7.15 -2.68 -20.90
CA VAL A 103 -8.41 -1.98 -20.63
C VAL A 103 -8.43 -0.57 -21.22
N ARG A 104 -7.36 -0.13 -21.87
CA ARG A 104 -7.18 1.22 -22.42
C ARG A 104 -7.37 2.30 -21.37
N ALA A 105 -6.90 2.04 -20.15
CA ALA A 105 -6.92 3.02 -19.10
C ALA A 105 -6.00 4.20 -19.44
N ARG A 106 -6.48 5.41 -19.25
CA ARG A 106 -5.66 6.61 -19.36
C ARG A 106 -4.74 6.68 -18.14
N THR A 107 -3.46 6.96 -18.38
CA THR A 107 -2.48 7.17 -17.31
C THR A 107 -1.77 8.50 -17.49
N ILE A 108 -1.29 9.08 -16.40
CA ILE A 108 -0.55 10.34 -16.36
C ILE A 108 0.73 10.12 -15.56
N VAL A 109 1.86 10.48 -16.15
CA VAL A 109 3.16 10.46 -15.47
C VAL A 109 3.19 11.54 -14.40
N THR A 110 3.67 11.16 -13.23
CA THR A 110 3.96 12.06 -12.12
C THR A 110 5.41 11.89 -11.69
N THR A 111 6.02 12.94 -11.15
CA THR A 111 7.39 12.87 -10.65
C THR A 111 7.51 13.62 -9.34
N TYR A 112 8.21 13.03 -8.38
CA TYR A 112 8.55 13.67 -7.11
C TYR A 112 9.51 14.85 -7.29
N ASP A 113 10.30 14.87 -8.37
CA ASP A 113 11.23 15.98 -8.68
C ASP A 113 10.50 17.28 -9.01
N ASN A 114 9.20 17.21 -9.38
CA ASN A 114 8.38 18.38 -9.67
C ASN A 114 7.65 18.87 -8.43
N ALA A 115 8.42 19.27 -7.42
CA ALA A 115 7.93 19.70 -6.12
C ALA A 115 8.27 21.16 -5.81
N ILE A 116 7.50 21.76 -4.91
CA ILE A 116 7.83 23.02 -4.22
C ILE A 116 7.69 22.81 -2.72
N THR A 117 8.73 23.17 -1.98
CA THR A 117 8.77 23.03 -0.51
C THR A 117 8.56 24.40 0.15
N TYR A 118 7.69 24.44 1.15
CA TYR A 118 7.46 25.58 2.03
C TYR A 118 8.03 25.29 3.41
N ASP A 119 8.69 26.26 4.01
CA ASP A 119 9.27 26.15 5.36
C ASP A 119 8.22 26.41 6.46
N THR A 120 8.57 26.22 7.70
CA THR A 120 7.70 26.34 8.88
C THR A 120 6.96 27.69 8.97
N ASP A 121 7.53 28.75 8.38
CA ASP A 121 6.90 30.08 8.32
C ASP A 121 5.90 30.26 7.13
N GLY A 122 5.71 29.20 6.32
CA GLY A 122 4.84 29.19 5.15
C GLY A 122 5.45 29.83 3.90
N ARG A 123 6.70 30.28 3.94
CA ARG A 123 7.39 30.82 2.76
C ARG A 123 8.05 29.68 1.99
N GLN A 124 8.23 29.88 0.67
CA GLN A 124 9.00 28.92 -0.12
C GLN A 124 10.39 28.78 0.47
N ALA A 125 10.82 27.54 0.70
CA ALA A 125 12.14 27.20 1.18
C ALA A 125 13.21 27.76 0.23
N SER A 126 14.27 28.36 0.80
CA SER A 126 15.42 28.77 0.01
C SER A 126 16.13 27.54 -0.56
N ARG A 127 16.87 27.72 -1.66
CA ARG A 127 17.70 26.63 -2.20
C ARG A 127 18.62 26.02 -1.14
N ALA A 128 19.25 26.84 -0.32
CA ALA A 128 20.13 26.35 0.75
C ALA A 128 19.35 25.53 1.81
N ARG A 129 18.06 25.88 2.05
CA ARG A 129 17.20 25.12 2.94
C ARG A 129 16.82 23.77 2.31
N GLN A 130 16.52 23.75 1.02
CA GLN A 130 16.23 22.52 0.29
C GLN A 130 17.45 21.61 0.24
N ASP A 131 18.60 22.13 -0.16
CA ASP A 131 19.87 21.38 -0.18
C ASP A 131 20.20 20.78 1.21
N TYR A 132 19.82 21.49 2.30
CA TYR A 132 20.00 21.00 3.65
C TYR A 132 19.04 19.83 3.99
N ILE A 133 17.77 19.92 3.57
CA ILE A 133 16.79 18.82 3.73
C ILE A 133 17.28 17.60 2.94
N ASP A 134 17.66 17.80 1.68
CA ASP A 134 18.12 16.73 0.78
C ASP A 134 19.38 16.02 1.32
N ALA A 135 20.26 16.74 2.05
CA ALA A 135 21.46 16.16 2.65
C ALA A 135 21.15 15.10 3.74
N PHE A 136 19.95 15.10 4.31
CA PHE A 136 19.54 14.04 5.26
C PHE A 136 19.45 12.67 4.59
N GLU A 137 19.19 12.62 3.30
CA GLU A 137 19.22 11.41 2.51
C GLU A 137 20.49 10.59 2.75
N THR A 138 21.64 11.19 2.49
CA THR A 138 22.95 10.53 2.70
C THR A 138 23.21 10.22 4.17
N THR A 139 22.80 11.12 5.06
CA THR A 139 23.06 11.00 6.49
C THR A 139 22.22 9.87 7.12
N VAL A 140 20.92 9.82 6.81
CA VAL A 140 20.02 8.77 7.29
C VAL A 140 20.38 7.42 6.67
N ALA A 141 20.70 7.37 5.36
CA ALA A 141 21.17 6.15 4.72
C ALA A 141 22.47 5.61 5.37
N SER A 142 23.38 6.50 5.81
CA SER A 142 24.58 6.08 6.53
C SER A 142 24.27 5.51 7.91
N ALA A 143 23.34 6.12 8.65
CA ALA A 143 22.88 5.62 9.94
C ALA A 143 22.22 4.24 9.81
N VAL A 144 21.34 4.07 8.81
CA VAL A 144 20.69 2.79 8.48
C VAL A 144 21.73 1.72 8.10
N ARG A 145 22.69 2.02 7.22
CA ARG A 145 23.77 1.09 6.87
C ARG A 145 24.56 0.63 8.10
N SER A 146 24.84 1.53 9.03
CA SER A 146 25.53 1.20 10.27
C SER A 146 24.68 0.32 11.20
N ALA A 147 23.36 0.57 11.25
CA ALA A 147 22.41 -0.24 11.98
C ALA A 147 22.31 -1.67 11.43
N ARG A 148 22.36 -1.86 10.12
CA ARG A 148 22.34 -3.18 9.45
C ARG A 148 23.52 -4.06 9.81
N GLN A 149 24.65 -3.48 10.24
CA GLN A 149 25.83 -4.24 10.67
C GLN A 149 25.74 -4.71 12.14
N GLN A 150 24.73 -4.26 12.88
CA GLN A 150 24.56 -4.68 14.28
C GLN A 150 24.00 -6.11 14.35
N PRO A 151 24.31 -6.88 15.40
CA PRO A 151 23.81 -8.25 15.56
C PRO A 151 22.27 -8.34 15.64
N ALA A 152 21.65 -7.40 16.36
CA ALA A 152 20.20 -7.31 16.51
C ALA A 152 19.64 -6.24 15.56
N ASP A 153 18.43 -6.48 15.03
CA ASP A 153 17.68 -5.47 14.33
C ASP A 153 17.24 -4.33 15.28
N MET A 154 16.99 -3.18 14.73
CA MET A 154 16.50 -2.00 15.45
C MET A 154 15.59 -1.16 14.54
N SER A 155 14.87 -0.21 15.13
CA SER A 155 14.06 0.70 14.33
C SER A 155 14.91 1.73 13.58
N VAL A 156 14.35 2.29 12.50
CA VAL A 156 14.95 3.42 11.78
C VAL A 156 15.15 4.60 12.74
N GLU A 157 14.21 4.87 13.64
CA GLU A 157 14.38 5.90 14.66
C GLU A 157 15.63 5.68 15.52
N GLN A 158 15.82 4.46 16.01
CA GLN A 158 17.01 4.10 16.80
C GLN A 158 18.30 4.22 15.99
N ALA A 159 18.26 3.87 14.69
CA ALA A 159 19.40 4.04 13.80
C ALA A 159 19.77 5.53 13.64
N VAL A 160 18.77 6.38 13.41
CA VAL A 160 18.93 7.84 13.31
C VAL A 160 19.46 8.43 14.63
N GLN A 161 18.88 8.05 15.78
CA GLN A 161 19.33 8.52 17.10
C GLN A 161 20.78 8.16 17.39
N ARG A 162 21.25 7.00 16.92
CA ARG A 162 22.65 6.57 17.10
C ARG A 162 23.61 7.21 16.10
N GLY A 163 23.13 7.45 14.88
CA GLY A 163 23.96 7.95 13.78
C GLY A 163 24.10 9.47 13.73
N LEU A 164 23.14 10.22 14.32
CA LEU A 164 23.07 11.66 14.27
C LEU A 164 23.18 12.29 15.67
N ASN A 165 23.84 13.45 15.77
CA ASN A 165 23.89 14.23 17.01
C ASN A 165 22.61 15.06 17.20
N LEU A 166 21.48 14.41 17.50
CA LEU A 166 20.18 15.09 17.62
C LEU A 166 20.16 16.16 18.73
N ALA A 167 20.93 15.95 19.82
CA ALA A 167 21.01 16.91 20.93
C ALA A 167 21.67 18.24 20.53
N GLY A 168 22.55 18.22 19.53
CA GLY A 168 23.22 19.41 18.99
C GLY A 168 22.43 20.14 17.89
N MET A 169 21.29 19.60 17.45
CA MET A 169 20.47 20.22 16.41
C MET A 169 19.63 21.36 16.97
N SER A 170 19.59 22.47 16.23
CA SER A 170 18.60 23.54 16.44
C SER A 170 17.19 23.07 16.04
N GLU A 171 16.15 23.77 16.48
CA GLU A 171 14.76 23.50 16.11
C GLU A 171 14.58 23.45 14.58
N PRO A 172 15.01 24.43 13.77
CA PRO A 172 14.88 24.34 12.32
C PRO A 172 15.62 23.15 11.69
N GLN A 173 16.69 22.66 12.31
CA GLN A 173 17.41 21.47 11.82
C GLN A 173 16.63 20.18 12.12
N ARG A 174 15.96 20.11 13.26
CA ARG A 174 15.08 19.00 13.60
C ARG A 174 13.84 18.97 12.71
N ASP A 175 13.20 20.14 12.48
CA ASP A 175 12.06 20.23 11.56
C ASP A 175 12.41 19.73 10.17
N ALA A 176 13.62 20.05 9.66
CA ALA A 176 14.09 19.54 8.38
C ALA A 176 14.29 18.02 8.37
N LEU A 177 14.89 17.47 9.44
CA LEU A 177 15.06 16.02 9.58
C LEU A 177 13.70 15.33 9.69
N ASP A 178 12.80 15.87 10.50
CA ASP A 178 11.47 15.31 10.70
C ASP A 178 10.65 15.35 9.41
N HIS A 179 10.76 16.41 8.63
CA HIS A 179 10.14 16.50 7.30
C HIS A 179 10.70 15.43 6.36
N PHE A 180 12.02 15.28 6.27
CA PHE A 180 12.67 14.24 5.47
C PHE A 180 12.21 12.84 5.87
N LEU A 181 12.24 12.52 7.17
CA LEU A 181 11.84 11.20 7.68
C LEU A 181 10.37 10.90 7.38
N ASN A 182 9.50 11.88 7.54
CA ASN A 182 8.08 11.72 7.26
C ASN A 182 7.79 11.54 5.77
N SER A 183 8.23 12.49 4.93
CA SER A 183 7.91 12.48 3.50
C SER A 183 8.58 11.33 2.74
N THR A 184 9.77 10.88 3.19
CA THR A 184 10.56 9.86 2.48
C THR A 184 10.33 8.45 3.02
N LEU A 185 10.12 8.29 4.33
CA LEU A 185 10.01 6.97 4.95
C LEU A 185 8.61 6.68 5.48
N GLU A 186 8.02 7.59 6.27
CA GLU A 186 6.71 7.29 6.87
C GLU A 186 5.59 7.25 5.82
N HIS A 187 5.63 8.11 4.79
CA HIS A 187 4.68 8.07 3.69
C HIS A 187 4.88 6.85 2.78
N GLU A 188 6.13 6.47 2.53
CA GLU A 188 6.43 5.32 1.68
C GLU A 188 5.97 4.01 2.33
N TYR A 189 6.32 3.79 3.60
CA TYR A 189 6.03 2.53 4.29
C TYR A 189 4.75 2.57 5.13
N GLY A 190 4.04 3.69 5.20
CA GLY A 190 2.82 3.86 6.01
C GLY A 190 3.05 3.66 7.50
N SER A 191 4.27 3.72 7.98
CA SER A 191 4.69 3.36 9.32
C SER A 191 5.41 4.51 10.01
N ASP A 192 5.26 4.61 11.33
CA ASP A 192 6.18 5.44 12.12
C ASP A 192 7.59 4.83 12.06
N ILE A 193 8.62 5.66 11.93
CA ILE A 193 10.02 5.19 11.90
C ILE A 193 10.44 4.48 13.18
N ALA A 194 9.70 4.61 14.27
CA ALA A 194 9.93 3.89 15.53
C ALA A 194 9.61 2.39 15.42
N ASP A 195 8.72 2.01 14.50
CA ASP A 195 8.31 0.63 14.27
C ASP A 195 9.00 -0.01 13.06
N LEU A 196 9.50 0.82 12.14
CA LEU A 196 10.08 0.39 10.86
C LEU A 196 11.45 -0.26 11.07
N SER A 197 11.65 -1.50 10.61
CA SER A 197 12.92 -2.22 10.68
C SER A 197 14.02 -1.52 9.89
N ALA A 198 15.10 -1.07 10.54
CA ALA A 198 16.24 -0.50 9.83
C ALA A 198 16.95 -1.51 8.91
N ARG A 199 16.78 -2.82 9.19
CA ARG A 199 17.44 -3.87 8.43
C ARG A 199 16.70 -4.26 7.16
N HIS A 200 15.35 -4.24 7.20
CA HIS A 200 14.54 -4.88 6.17
C HIS A 200 13.47 -3.98 5.52
N PHE A 201 13.32 -2.72 5.95
CA PHE A 201 12.21 -1.89 5.48
C PHE A 201 12.16 -1.73 3.95
N ASP A 202 13.32 -1.75 3.28
CA ASP A 202 13.51 -1.62 1.84
C ASP A 202 13.94 -2.94 1.16
N ALA A 203 13.55 -4.09 1.72
CA ALA A 203 13.86 -5.41 1.17
C ALA A 203 12.83 -5.79 0.10
N GLU A 204 12.83 -5.06 -1.01
CA GLU A 204 11.91 -5.21 -2.14
C GLU A 204 12.62 -4.86 -3.45
N ASP A 205 12.08 -5.32 -4.56
CA ASP A 205 12.53 -4.96 -5.90
C ASP A 205 11.61 -3.92 -6.52
N ASP A 206 12.18 -2.92 -7.18
CA ASP A 206 11.43 -1.89 -7.89
C ASP A 206 11.33 -2.18 -9.38
N TYR A 207 10.17 -1.87 -9.96
CA TYR A 207 10.03 -1.80 -11.40
C TYR A 207 10.61 -0.50 -11.94
N ASP A 208 11.29 -0.59 -13.07
CA ASP A 208 11.81 0.56 -13.80
C ASP A 208 10.69 1.36 -14.52
N GLY A 209 11.01 2.59 -14.91
CA GLY A 209 10.14 3.43 -15.72
C GLY A 209 9.45 4.52 -14.90
N ASP A 210 8.47 5.19 -15.50
CA ASP A 210 7.75 6.28 -14.85
C ASP A 210 6.71 5.76 -13.85
N ASP A 211 6.42 6.58 -12.84
CA ASP A 211 5.26 6.39 -11.99
C ASP A 211 4.04 7.05 -12.62
N VAL A 212 2.95 6.31 -12.72
CA VAL A 212 1.74 6.80 -13.36
C VAL A 212 0.51 6.63 -12.48
N LEU A 213 -0.38 7.63 -12.51
CA LEU A 213 -1.70 7.56 -11.87
C LEU A 213 -2.82 7.46 -12.91
N PHE A 214 -4.03 7.13 -12.44
CA PHE A 214 -5.23 6.92 -13.24
C PHE A 214 -6.22 8.08 -13.08
N PRO A 215 -6.25 9.05 -13.99
CA PRO A 215 -7.17 10.19 -13.86
C PRO A 215 -8.65 9.82 -13.99
N ASP A 216 -8.96 8.66 -14.58
CA ASP A 216 -10.33 8.15 -14.70
C ASP A 216 -10.66 7.07 -13.65
N GLY A 217 -9.70 6.75 -12.77
CA GLY A 217 -9.81 5.80 -11.67
C GLY A 217 -9.12 4.46 -11.92
N TYR A 218 -8.45 3.98 -10.90
CA TYR A 218 -7.74 2.69 -10.89
C TYR A 218 -8.69 1.49 -10.90
N ASP A 219 -9.96 1.70 -10.49
CA ASP A 219 -11.00 0.66 -10.45
C ASP A 219 -11.31 0.02 -11.83
N ALA A 220 -10.91 0.67 -12.93
CA ALA A 220 -11.00 0.09 -14.27
C ALA A 220 -10.28 -1.28 -14.36
N LEU A 221 -9.15 -1.45 -13.66
CA LEU A 221 -8.38 -2.68 -13.66
C LEU A 221 -9.06 -3.76 -12.83
N SER A 222 -9.55 -3.45 -11.64
CA SER A 222 -10.29 -4.43 -10.80
C SER A 222 -11.61 -4.85 -11.45
N ASN A 223 -12.31 -3.93 -12.09
CA ASN A 223 -13.52 -4.22 -12.84
C ASN A 223 -13.27 -5.19 -14.01
N TYR A 224 -12.16 -5.03 -14.74
CA TYR A 224 -11.76 -5.95 -15.78
C TYR A 224 -11.46 -7.34 -15.24
N LEU A 225 -10.69 -7.45 -14.15
CA LEU A 225 -10.36 -8.73 -13.52
C LEU A 225 -11.61 -9.47 -13.04
N ALA A 226 -12.61 -8.75 -12.52
CA ALA A 226 -13.86 -9.30 -12.02
C ALA A 226 -14.81 -9.75 -13.15
N GLY A 227 -14.58 -9.33 -14.39
CA GLY A 227 -15.50 -9.61 -15.51
C GLY A 227 -15.80 -11.10 -15.69
N GLY A 228 -17.05 -11.51 -15.53
CA GLY A 228 -17.51 -12.90 -15.67
C GLY A 228 -17.18 -13.82 -14.49
N LEU A 229 -16.64 -13.34 -13.38
CA LEU A 229 -16.48 -14.10 -12.13
C LEU A 229 -17.79 -14.12 -11.32
N ASP A 230 -18.05 -15.21 -10.58
CA ASP A 230 -19.11 -15.24 -9.54
C ASP A 230 -18.58 -14.55 -8.28
N VAL A 231 -18.82 -13.23 -8.18
CA VAL A 231 -18.42 -12.42 -7.02
C VAL A 231 -19.66 -12.09 -6.19
N ARG A 232 -19.67 -12.52 -4.94
CA ARG A 232 -20.74 -12.22 -3.98
C ARG A 232 -20.27 -11.19 -2.96
N THR A 233 -20.71 -9.97 -3.12
CA THR A 233 -20.48 -8.86 -2.20
C THR A 233 -21.32 -8.96 -0.93
N SER A 234 -20.99 -8.18 0.10
CA SER A 234 -21.66 -8.17 1.41
C SER A 234 -21.70 -9.56 2.10
N HIS A 235 -20.71 -10.40 1.84
CA HIS A 235 -20.53 -11.71 2.47
C HIS A 235 -19.34 -11.64 3.42
N ILE A 236 -19.55 -11.09 4.62
CA ILE A 236 -18.49 -10.96 5.63
C ILE A 236 -18.14 -12.34 6.14
N VAL A 237 -16.93 -12.82 5.83
CA VAL A 237 -16.40 -14.09 6.34
C VAL A 237 -16.08 -13.94 7.82
N THR A 238 -16.59 -14.88 8.64
CA THR A 238 -16.37 -14.92 10.08
C THR A 238 -15.60 -16.15 10.54
N ALA A 239 -15.62 -17.24 9.74
CA ALA A 239 -14.84 -18.42 10.05
C ALA A 239 -14.48 -19.19 8.77
N VAL A 240 -13.32 -19.86 8.82
CA VAL A 240 -12.82 -20.80 7.81
C VAL A 240 -12.42 -22.09 8.50
N ALA A 241 -13.16 -23.17 8.25
CA ALA A 241 -12.82 -24.49 8.73
C ALA A 241 -12.29 -25.36 7.58
N HIS A 242 -11.30 -26.23 7.84
CA HIS A 242 -10.78 -27.15 6.85
C HIS A 242 -10.37 -28.48 7.44
N ASP A 243 -10.52 -29.53 6.68
CA ASP A 243 -10.08 -30.89 7.00
C ASP A 243 -9.68 -31.65 5.72
N SER A 244 -9.53 -32.98 5.83
CA SER A 244 -9.20 -33.83 4.66
C SER A 244 -10.28 -33.84 3.59
N SER A 245 -11.54 -33.48 3.91
CA SER A 245 -12.67 -33.46 2.98
C SER A 245 -12.82 -32.16 2.19
N GLY A 246 -12.26 -31.04 2.72
CA GLY A 246 -12.33 -29.74 2.04
C GLY A 246 -12.33 -28.56 2.99
N VAL A 247 -12.93 -27.46 2.55
CA VAL A 247 -13.00 -26.19 3.26
C VAL A 247 -14.47 -25.77 3.42
N THR A 248 -14.81 -25.25 4.59
CA THR A 248 -16.10 -24.61 4.86
C THR A 248 -15.88 -23.17 5.28
N VAL A 249 -16.42 -22.22 4.54
CA VAL A 249 -16.38 -20.79 4.81
C VAL A 249 -17.71 -20.35 5.37
N THR A 250 -17.72 -19.80 6.58
CA THR A 250 -18.92 -19.22 7.22
C THR A 250 -18.91 -17.70 7.04
N THR A 251 -20.02 -17.17 6.56
CA THR A 251 -20.23 -15.73 6.38
C THR A 251 -21.47 -15.27 7.12
N THR A 252 -21.68 -13.96 7.20
CA THR A 252 -22.92 -13.35 7.74
C THR A 252 -24.17 -13.71 6.91
N ARG A 253 -24.00 -14.26 5.71
CA ARG A 253 -25.11 -14.61 4.78
C ARG A 253 -25.22 -16.10 4.47
N GLY A 254 -24.49 -16.94 5.19
CA GLY A 254 -24.58 -18.40 5.02
C GLY A 254 -23.20 -19.09 5.02
N ARG A 255 -23.24 -20.39 4.76
CA ARG A 255 -22.05 -21.25 4.68
C ARG A 255 -21.85 -21.71 3.25
N PHE A 256 -20.57 -21.80 2.87
CA PHE A 256 -20.13 -22.23 1.55
C PHE A 256 -19.04 -23.29 1.74
N SER A 257 -19.07 -24.33 0.94
CA SER A 257 -18.07 -25.40 0.98
C SER A 257 -17.40 -25.57 -0.37
N ALA A 258 -16.12 -25.88 -0.36
CA ALA A 258 -15.30 -26.13 -1.53
C ALA A 258 -14.18 -27.14 -1.23
N ASP A 259 -13.50 -27.61 -2.24
CA ASP A 259 -12.32 -28.47 -2.07
C ASP A 259 -11.15 -27.69 -1.45
N ARG A 260 -10.97 -26.42 -1.88
CA ARG A 260 -9.84 -25.55 -1.45
C ARG A 260 -10.30 -24.08 -1.32
N ALA A 261 -9.51 -23.27 -0.65
CA ALA A 261 -9.75 -21.83 -0.56
C ALA A 261 -8.46 -21.02 -0.75
N VAL A 262 -8.61 -19.84 -1.38
CA VAL A 262 -7.58 -18.80 -1.44
C VAL A 262 -7.98 -17.68 -0.47
N ILE A 263 -7.10 -17.39 0.48
CA ILE A 263 -7.29 -16.41 1.55
C ILE A 263 -6.56 -15.12 1.17
N THR A 264 -7.29 -14.06 0.87
CA THR A 264 -6.70 -12.75 0.51
C THR A 264 -7.09 -11.65 1.50
N LEU A 265 -7.29 -12.03 2.75
CA LEU A 265 -7.59 -11.11 3.83
C LEU A 265 -6.40 -10.15 4.08
N PRO A 266 -6.64 -8.85 4.28
CA PRO A 266 -5.59 -7.91 4.68
C PRO A 266 -4.88 -8.35 5.96
N LEU A 267 -3.60 -8.01 6.09
CA LEU A 267 -2.79 -8.38 7.26
C LEU A 267 -3.44 -7.93 8.57
N GLY A 268 -3.92 -6.67 8.65
CA GLY A 268 -4.58 -6.16 9.85
C GLY A 268 -5.83 -6.96 10.24
N VAL A 269 -6.57 -7.47 9.25
CA VAL A 269 -7.74 -8.34 9.50
C VAL A 269 -7.29 -9.71 10.03
N LEU A 270 -6.20 -10.29 9.52
CA LEU A 270 -5.63 -11.52 10.07
C LEU A 270 -5.13 -11.33 11.50
N GLN A 271 -4.50 -10.20 11.79
CA GLN A 271 -3.99 -9.84 13.13
C GLN A 271 -5.11 -9.63 14.16
N SER A 272 -6.23 -9.07 13.72
CA SER A 272 -7.37 -8.78 14.62
C SER A 272 -8.09 -10.04 15.13
N GLY A 273 -7.92 -11.19 14.46
CA GLY A 273 -8.65 -12.41 14.78
C GLY A 273 -10.15 -12.35 14.42
N ALA A 274 -10.58 -11.37 13.61
CA ALA A 274 -11.98 -11.22 13.18
C ALA A 274 -12.50 -12.42 12.39
N VAL A 275 -11.59 -13.20 11.77
CA VAL A 275 -11.92 -14.46 11.10
C VAL A 275 -11.32 -15.62 11.88
N ALA A 276 -12.15 -16.51 12.40
CA ALA A 276 -11.72 -17.71 13.10
C ALA A 276 -11.26 -18.77 12.09
N PHE A 277 -10.14 -19.45 12.39
CA PHE A 277 -9.67 -20.60 11.62
C PHE A 277 -9.78 -21.87 12.45
N ASP A 278 -10.30 -22.96 11.86
CA ASP A 278 -10.40 -24.28 12.48
C ASP A 278 -9.86 -25.37 11.54
N PRO A 279 -8.71 -26.02 11.84
CA PRO A 279 -7.83 -25.76 13.00
C PRO A 279 -7.23 -24.33 12.98
N PRO A 280 -6.87 -23.79 14.17
CA PRO A 280 -6.25 -22.47 14.26
C PRO A 280 -4.93 -22.38 13.45
N LEU A 281 -4.69 -21.24 12.82
CA LEU A 281 -3.40 -20.96 12.19
C LEU A 281 -2.29 -21.03 13.24
N ALA A 282 -1.28 -21.83 13.00
CA ALA A 282 -0.26 -22.16 14.00
C ALA A 282 1.16 -22.01 13.44
N GLY A 283 2.18 -22.22 14.29
CA GLY A 283 3.57 -22.29 13.91
C GLY A 283 4.10 -21.04 13.21
N ALA A 284 4.72 -21.23 12.06
CA ALA A 284 5.34 -20.15 11.28
C ALA A 284 4.30 -19.13 10.77
N LYS A 285 3.15 -19.61 10.32
CA LYS A 285 2.06 -18.73 9.83
C LYS A 285 1.61 -17.71 10.89
N ARG A 286 1.34 -18.15 12.11
CA ARG A 286 0.94 -17.27 13.20
C ARG A 286 2.03 -16.26 13.53
N ARG A 287 3.29 -16.72 13.66
CA ARG A 287 4.43 -15.82 13.90
C ARG A 287 4.60 -14.79 12.78
N ALA A 288 4.38 -15.18 11.54
CA ALA A 288 4.46 -14.27 10.39
C ALA A 288 3.38 -13.18 10.45
N ILE A 289 2.14 -13.55 10.78
CA ILE A 289 1.03 -12.60 10.97
C ILE A 289 1.35 -11.59 12.08
N GLU A 290 1.92 -12.07 13.19
CA GLU A 290 2.26 -11.24 14.36
C GLU A 290 3.50 -10.34 14.12
N ALA A 291 4.44 -10.77 13.27
CA ALA A 291 5.72 -10.08 13.07
C ALA A 291 5.66 -8.91 12.07
N LEU A 292 4.78 -8.98 11.07
CA LEU A 292 4.65 -7.93 10.08
C LEU A 292 3.78 -6.78 10.62
N GLY A 293 4.12 -5.54 10.25
CA GLY A 293 3.31 -4.37 10.59
C GLY A 293 2.20 -4.12 9.58
N SER A 294 1.06 -3.59 10.05
CA SER A 294 -0.02 -3.07 9.22
C SER A 294 -0.07 -1.54 9.38
N GLY A 295 0.40 -0.83 8.39
CA GLY A 295 0.64 0.61 8.42
C GLY A 295 -0.59 1.45 8.11
N THR A 296 -0.43 2.76 8.19
CA THR A 296 -1.49 3.74 7.95
C THR A 296 -0.98 4.84 7.04
N LEU A 297 -1.63 5.01 5.89
CA LEU A 297 -1.55 6.19 5.04
C LEU A 297 -2.98 6.61 4.69
N ASN A 298 -3.40 7.75 5.20
CA ASN A 298 -4.71 8.31 4.94
C ASN A 298 -4.65 9.47 3.94
N LYS A 299 -5.71 9.60 3.16
CA LYS A 299 -5.91 10.64 2.16
C LYS A 299 -6.97 11.62 2.60
N LEU A 300 -6.69 12.91 2.37
CA LEU A 300 -7.68 13.99 2.46
C LEU A 300 -7.71 14.74 1.12
N TYR A 301 -8.80 14.63 0.40
CA TYR A 301 -9.08 15.45 -0.77
C TYR A 301 -9.88 16.67 -0.39
N LEU A 302 -9.40 17.84 -0.79
CA LEU A 302 -10.11 19.12 -0.65
C LEU A 302 -10.40 19.68 -2.04
N ARG A 303 -11.67 19.98 -2.30
CA ARG A 303 -12.11 20.63 -3.54
C ARG A 303 -12.38 22.10 -3.28
N PHE A 304 -11.87 22.97 -4.13
CA PHE A 304 -12.00 24.42 -4.01
C PHE A 304 -12.82 25.03 -5.16
N PRO A 305 -13.33 26.26 -5.03
CA PRO A 305 -14.00 26.95 -6.13
C PRO A 305 -13.03 27.38 -7.24
N SER A 306 -11.75 27.58 -6.90
CA SER A 306 -10.68 27.93 -7.83
C SER A 306 -9.31 27.54 -7.25
N THR A 307 -8.32 27.38 -8.12
CA THR A 307 -6.92 27.09 -7.75
C THR A 307 -6.26 28.37 -7.22
N PHE A 308 -5.64 28.29 -6.06
CA PHE A 308 -4.86 29.37 -5.43
C PHE A 308 -3.40 28.99 -5.20
N TRP A 309 -3.02 27.77 -5.52
CA TRP A 309 -1.66 27.23 -5.43
C TRP A 309 -0.96 27.21 -6.79
N PRO A 310 0.38 27.11 -6.84
CA PRO A 310 1.14 27.03 -8.09
C PRO A 310 0.77 25.78 -8.90
N ARG A 311 0.34 25.96 -10.16
CA ARG A 311 -0.19 24.89 -11.01
C ARG A 311 0.90 24.04 -11.68
N GLN A 312 2.15 24.53 -11.73
CA GLN A 312 3.25 23.87 -12.42
C GLN A 312 3.84 22.68 -11.65
N TYR A 313 3.62 22.60 -10.35
CA TYR A 313 4.15 21.55 -9.50
C TYR A 313 3.17 20.39 -9.36
N ASP A 314 3.70 19.16 -9.30
CA ASP A 314 2.94 17.97 -8.93
C ASP A 314 2.77 17.91 -7.41
N TRP A 315 3.84 18.24 -6.67
CA TRP A 315 3.91 18.13 -5.24
C TRP A 315 4.08 19.49 -4.57
N LEU A 316 3.38 19.65 -3.46
CA LEU A 316 3.53 20.79 -2.55
C LEU A 316 3.91 20.21 -1.20
N GLU A 317 5.09 20.55 -0.72
CA GLU A 317 5.62 20.06 0.55
C GLU A 317 5.63 21.19 1.57
N TYR A 318 5.37 20.85 2.82
CA TYR A 318 5.40 21.79 3.93
C TYR A 318 6.21 21.20 5.08
N VAL A 319 7.29 21.89 5.47
CA VAL A 319 8.07 21.57 6.65
C VAL A 319 7.25 21.94 7.88
N SER A 320 6.54 20.97 8.44
CA SER A 320 5.73 21.19 9.64
C SER A 320 6.60 21.18 10.90
N SER A 321 6.25 22.03 11.89
CA SER A 321 6.84 21.96 13.24
C SER A 321 6.39 20.73 14.04
N GLU A 322 5.32 20.06 13.60
CA GLU A 322 4.89 18.78 14.13
C GLU A 322 5.02 17.73 13.03
N ARG A 323 5.86 16.71 13.24
CA ARG A 323 6.19 15.72 12.23
C ARG A 323 4.95 15.05 11.65
N GLY A 324 4.83 15.10 10.31
CA GLY A 324 3.78 14.46 9.54
C GLY A 324 2.48 15.24 9.44
N GLN A 325 2.35 16.39 10.12
CA GLN A 325 1.10 17.15 10.11
C GLN A 325 0.89 17.88 8.78
N PHE A 326 0.04 17.30 7.92
CA PHE A 326 -0.32 17.87 6.59
C PHE A 326 0.91 18.36 5.80
N SER A 327 1.98 17.54 5.81
CA SER A 327 3.29 17.92 5.29
C SER A 327 3.42 17.72 3.78
N GLU A 328 2.61 16.88 3.16
CA GLU A 328 2.74 16.53 1.74
C GLU A 328 1.40 16.56 1.02
N TRP A 329 1.40 17.22 -0.16
CA TRP A 329 0.22 17.44 -0.96
C TRP A 329 0.47 17.20 -2.44
N ILE A 330 -0.55 16.71 -3.16
CA ILE A 330 -0.57 16.73 -4.62
C ILE A 330 -1.40 17.92 -5.08
N GLY A 331 -0.73 18.84 -5.79
CA GLY A 331 -1.32 20.02 -6.41
C GLY A 331 -1.68 19.84 -7.89
N GLY A 332 -1.22 18.74 -8.51
CA GLY A 332 -1.31 18.50 -9.94
C GLY A 332 -2.72 18.17 -10.47
N PHE A 333 -3.71 17.94 -9.61
CA PHE A 333 -5.04 17.48 -10.05
C PHE A 333 -5.76 18.42 -11.02
N GLU A 334 -5.48 19.73 -10.97
CA GLU A 334 -6.05 20.64 -11.97
C GLU A 334 -5.57 20.30 -13.38
N ARG A 335 -4.28 19.94 -13.54
CA ARG A 335 -3.75 19.49 -14.82
C ARG A 335 -4.27 18.11 -15.21
N TYR A 336 -4.50 17.22 -14.25
CA TYR A 336 -4.91 15.83 -14.46
C TYR A 336 -6.40 15.71 -14.75
N LEU A 337 -7.23 16.41 -13.97
CA LEU A 337 -8.68 16.30 -13.99
C LEU A 337 -9.40 17.57 -14.49
N GLY A 338 -8.69 18.70 -14.63
CA GLY A 338 -9.30 20.00 -14.89
C GLY A 338 -10.14 20.52 -13.72
N ARG A 339 -9.81 20.13 -12.50
CA ARG A 339 -10.55 20.47 -11.28
C ARG A 339 -9.61 20.97 -10.18
N PRO A 340 -10.00 22.03 -9.44
CA PRO A 340 -9.21 22.58 -8.34
C PRO A 340 -9.34 21.68 -7.10
N VAL A 341 -8.58 20.59 -7.09
CA VAL A 341 -8.53 19.60 -6.02
C VAL A 341 -7.10 19.49 -5.50
N LEU A 342 -6.94 19.48 -4.17
CA LEU A 342 -5.72 19.12 -3.47
C LEU A 342 -5.91 17.77 -2.79
N LEU A 343 -4.87 16.95 -2.80
CA LEU A 343 -4.78 15.74 -1.99
C LEU A 343 -3.68 15.91 -0.96
N SER A 344 -3.99 15.71 0.33
CA SER A 344 -2.98 15.56 1.39
C SER A 344 -2.84 14.11 1.80
N PHE A 345 -1.59 13.69 2.01
CA PHE A 345 -1.25 12.41 2.66
C PHE A 345 -0.96 12.62 4.13
N ASN A 346 -1.34 11.64 4.94
CA ASN A 346 -1.06 11.61 6.37
C ASN A 346 -0.76 10.16 6.77
N ALA A 347 0.49 9.89 7.15
CA ALA A 347 0.98 8.54 7.42
C ALA A 347 1.46 8.35 8.84
N GLY A 348 1.80 7.11 9.17
CA GLY A 348 2.40 6.73 10.44
C GLY A 348 1.56 7.18 11.64
N ARG A 349 2.23 7.65 12.69
CA ARG A 349 1.57 8.06 13.94
C ARG A 349 0.56 9.19 13.73
N PHE A 350 0.88 10.19 12.92
CA PHE A 350 -0.06 11.28 12.66
C PHE A 350 -1.28 10.78 11.87
N GLY A 351 -1.07 9.91 10.87
CA GLY A 351 -2.15 9.28 10.12
C GLY A 351 -3.12 8.48 11.01
N GLU A 352 -2.62 7.77 12.02
CA GLU A 352 -3.44 7.07 13.01
C GLU A 352 -4.16 8.04 13.95
N GLN A 353 -3.46 9.08 14.43
CA GLN A 353 -4.02 10.06 15.35
C GLN A 353 -5.24 10.80 14.78
N ILE A 354 -5.17 11.22 13.50
CA ILE A 354 -6.27 11.95 12.88
C ILE A 354 -7.51 11.09 12.62
N GLU A 355 -7.41 9.77 12.64
CA GLU A 355 -8.59 8.90 12.51
C GLU A 355 -9.57 9.06 13.70
N ALA A 356 -9.06 9.49 14.86
CA ALA A 356 -9.90 9.82 16.02
C ALA A 356 -10.53 11.22 15.96
N TRP A 357 -10.13 12.06 15.00
CA TRP A 357 -10.67 13.41 14.83
C TRP A 357 -11.98 13.38 14.04
N THR A 358 -12.83 14.39 14.24
CA THR A 358 -13.97 14.59 13.34
C THR A 358 -13.50 15.05 11.95
N ASP A 359 -14.33 14.88 10.94
CA ASP A 359 -14.02 15.34 9.58
C ASP A 359 -13.73 16.84 9.57
N GLU A 360 -14.50 17.63 10.34
CA GLU A 360 -14.33 19.09 10.45
C GLU A 360 -12.98 19.44 11.08
N GLN A 361 -12.52 18.67 12.09
CA GLN A 361 -11.21 18.88 12.71
C GLN A 361 -10.07 18.58 11.74
N ILE A 362 -10.19 17.50 10.95
CA ILE A 362 -9.20 17.15 9.92
C ILE A 362 -9.13 18.25 8.86
N VAL A 363 -10.29 18.68 8.34
CA VAL A 363 -10.37 19.75 7.34
C VAL A 363 -9.84 21.07 7.90
N ALA A 364 -10.15 21.40 9.15
CA ALA A 364 -9.67 22.63 9.80
C ALA A 364 -8.14 22.62 9.93
N GLY A 365 -7.53 21.53 10.40
CA GLY A 365 -6.08 21.40 10.51
C GLY A 365 -5.37 21.52 9.15
N ALA A 366 -5.92 20.87 8.12
CA ALA A 366 -5.43 21.00 6.76
C ALA A 366 -5.53 22.44 6.22
N MET A 367 -6.65 23.12 6.48
CA MET A 367 -6.84 24.51 6.09
C MET A 367 -5.93 25.48 6.84
N ASP A 368 -5.55 25.15 8.09
CA ASP A 368 -4.60 25.99 8.84
C ASP A 368 -3.20 25.90 8.23
N THR A 369 -2.77 24.73 7.78
CA THR A 369 -1.53 24.56 7.00
C THR A 369 -1.60 25.37 5.69
N LEU A 370 -2.67 25.21 4.91
CA LEU A 370 -2.83 25.95 3.64
C LEU A 370 -2.88 27.47 3.84
N ARG A 371 -3.52 27.97 4.92
CA ARG A 371 -3.54 29.39 5.26
C ARG A 371 -2.16 29.91 5.67
N ARG A 372 -1.35 29.09 6.32
CA ARG A 372 0.02 29.44 6.67
C ARG A 372 0.87 29.65 5.41
N ILE A 373 0.67 28.80 4.41
CA ILE A 373 1.42 28.86 3.14
C ILE A 373 0.90 29.99 2.24
N TYR A 374 -0.42 30.08 2.04
CA TYR A 374 -1.03 30.93 1.00
C TYR A 374 -1.77 32.16 1.56
N GLY A 375 -1.77 32.32 2.88
CA GLY A 375 -2.43 33.43 3.55
C GLY A 375 -3.90 33.15 3.91
N VAL A 376 -4.43 33.96 4.82
CA VAL A 376 -5.79 33.78 5.39
C VAL A 376 -6.90 34.01 4.38
N GLY A 377 -6.61 34.64 3.23
CA GLY A 377 -7.58 34.97 2.20
C GLY A 377 -7.94 33.84 1.23
N ILE A 378 -7.39 32.65 1.38
CA ILE A 378 -7.72 31.51 0.51
C ILE A 378 -9.20 31.09 0.68
N PRO A 379 -9.84 30.59 -0.39
CA PRO A 379 -11.22 30.16 -0.31
C PRO A 379 -11.39 28.95 0.61
N GLN A 380 -12.60 28.81 1.17
CA GLN A 380 -12.98 27.57 1.85
C GLN A 380 -13.18 26.45 0.83
N PRO A 381 -12.91 25.18 1.20
CA PRO A 381 -13.24 24.06 0.35
C PRO A 381 -14.75 23.95 0.15
N THR A 382 -15.17 23.61 -1.06
CA THR A 382 -16.57 23.34 -1.43
C THR A 382 -16.98 21.91 -1.13
N GLY A 383 -16.04 21.06 -0.81
CA GLY A 383 -16.24 19.67 -0.43
C GLY A 383 -14.93 18.98 -0.07
N TYR A 384 -15.04 17.86 0.60
CA TYR A 384 -13.92 17.02 0.95
C TYR A 384 -14.29 15.53 0.83
N GLN A 385 -13.28 14.69 0.71
CA GLN A 385 -13.35 13.24 0.88
C GLN A 385 -12.10 12.78 1.63
N LEU A 386 -12.25 11.87 2.56
CA LEU A 386 -11.13 11.38 3.36
C LEU A 386 -11.23 9.88 3.62
N THR A 387 -10.13 9.29 4.06
CA THR A 387 -10.03 7.88 4.42
C THR A 387 -9.67 7.69 5.88
N ARG A 388 -10.04 6.54 6.43
CA ARG A 388 -9.67 6.03 7.75
C ARG A 388 -9.39 4.54 7.62
N TRP A 389 -8.18 4.20 7.11
CA TRP A 389 -7.85 2.82 6.78
C TRP A 389 -7.57 1.96 8.01
N LYS A 390 -7.09 2.55 9.11
CA LYS A 390 -6.78 1.82 10.35
C LYS A 390 -8.05 1.37 11.07
N THR A 391 -9.07 2.19 11.04
CA THR A 391 -10.36 1.90 11.68
C THR A 391 -11.38 1.24 10.74
N ASP A 392 -11.06 1.12 9.45
CA ASP A 392 -11.87 0.37 8.49
C ASP A 392 -11.86 -1.14 8.83
N PRO A 393 -13.02 -1.76 9.17
CA PRO A 393 -13.07 -3.13 9.68
C PRO A 393 -12.65 -4.21 8.67
N TYR A 394 -12.58 -3.86 7.38
CA TYR A 394 -12.20 -4.79 6.32
C TYR A 394 -10.80 -4.51 5.75
N ALA A 395 -10.05 -3.60 6.37
CA ALA A 395 -8.67 -3.32 6.01
C ALA A 395 -7.76 -3.35 7.23
N LEU A 396 -8.11 -2.60 8.30
CA LEU A 396 -7.33 -2.43 9.54
C LEU A 396 -5.88 -2.04 9.26
N GLY A 397 -5.73 -1.10 8.31
CA GLY A 397 -4.47 -0.56 7.82
C GLY A 397 -4.46 -0.37 6.31
N SER A 398 -3.49 0.40 5.83
CA SER A 398 -3.34 0.74 4.40
C SER A 398 -2.55 -0.34 3.66
N TYR A 399 -1.37 -0.69 4.15
CA TYR A 399 -0.49 -1.74 3.60
C TYR A 399 0.49 -2.24 4.66
N SER A 400 1.15 -3.37 4.35
CA SER A 400 2.07 -4.02 5.28
C SER A 400 3.47 -3.41 5.23
N PHE A 401 4.23 -3.54 6.31
CA PHE A 401 5.64 -3.14 6.35
C PHE A 401 6.47 -4.13 7.19
N TYR A 402 7.80 -4.06 7.06
CA TYR A 402 8.70 -4.81 7.92
C TYR A 402 8.85 -4.09 9.27
N GLN A 403 8.16 -4.59 10.28
CA GLN A 403 8.35 -4.16 11.66
C GLN A 403 9.69 -4.68 12.22
N VAL A 404 10.23 -4.05 13.26
CA VAL A 404 11.47 -4.52 13.92
C VAL A 404 11.36 -6.00 14.27
N GLY A 405 12.30 -6.79 13.77
CA GLY A 405 12.34 -8.25 13.93
C GLY A 405 11.62 -9.05 12.85
N ALA A 406 10.83 -8.42 11.98
CA ALA A 406 10.30 -9.06 10.78
C ALA A 406 11.40 -9.23 9.72
N THR A 407 11.26 -10.25 8.89
CA THR A 407 12.23 -10.57 7.83
C THR A 407 11.49 -10.99 6.55
N PRO A 408 12.15 -11.07 5.39
CA PRO A 408 11.56 -11.65 4.19
C PRO A 408 10.98 -13.06 4.40
N THR A 409 11.52 -13.84 5.34
CA THR A 409 10.94 -15.14 5.74
C THR A 409 9.54 -14.97 6.33
N SER A 410 9.25 -13.86 7.02
CA SER A 410 7.89 -13.60 7.55
C SER A 410 6.86 -13.49 6.41
N ARG A 411 7.18 -12.83 5.29
CA ARG A 411 6.27 -12.75 4.13
C ARG A 411 6.12 -14.10 3.45
N ARG A 412 7.21 -14.87 3.30
CA ARG A 412 7.18 -16.24 2.76
C ARG A 412 6.32 -17.16 3.62
N ASP A 413 6.47 -17.13 4.94
CA ASP A 413 5.69 -17.93 5.87
C ASP A 413 4.21 -17.52 5.86
N LEU A 414 3.93 -16.22 5.67
CA LEU A 414 2.57 -15.71 5.49
C LEU A 414 1.94 -16.21 4.18
N GLY A 415 2.68 -16.30 3.09
CA GLY A 415 2.23 -16.84 1.80
C GLY A 415 2.10 -18.35 1.75
N ALA A 416 2.80 -19.11 2.61
CA ALA A 416 2.81 -20.56 2.56
C ALA A 416 1.41 -21.17 2.71
N SER A 417 1.09 -22.23 1.96
CA SER A 417 -0.18 -22.95 2.06
C SER A 417 -0.32 -23.69 3.40
N VAL A 418 -1.56 -23.98 3.79
CA VAL A 418 -1.89 -24.75 4.98
C VAL A 418 -2.63 -26.03 4.58
N SER A 419 -2.06 -27.17 4.87
CA SER A 419 -2.62 -28.52 4.68
C SER A 419 -3.04 -28.81 3.21
N GLY A 420 -2.49 -28.11 2.20
CA GLY A 420 -2.94 -28.21 0.81
C GLY A 420 -4.41 -27.80 0.59
N ARG A 421 -5.01 -27.10 1.57
CA ARG A 421 -6.41 -26.68 1.53
C ARG A 421 -6.57 -25.16 1.52
N LEU A 422 -5.74 -24.42 2.26
CA LEU A 422 -5.78 -22.96 2.32
C LEU A 422 -4.51 -22.41 1.68
N PHE A 423 -4.70 -21.55 0.69
CA PHE A 423 -3.64 -20.83 -0.02
C PHE A 423 -3.76 -19.35 0.34
N PHE A 424 -2.63 -18.68 0.57
CA PHE A 424 -2.63 -17.30 1.04
C PHE A 424 -2.00 -16.37 0.01
N ALA A 425 -2.66 -15.25 -0.26
CA ALA A 425 -2.17 -14.21 -1.16
C ALA A 425 -2.54 -12.82 -0.65
N GLY A 426 -1.93 -11.81 -1.20
CA GLY A 426 -2.09 -10.39 -0.87
C GLY A 426 -0.74 -9.69 -0.85
N GLU A 427 -0.72 -8.36 -0.85
CA GLU A 427 0.53 -7.58 -0.87
C GLU A 427 1.48 -7.95 0.27
N ALA A 428 0.94 -8.37 1.42
CA ALA A 428 1.73 -8.77 2.58
C ALA A 428 2.50 -10.08 2.40
N THR A 429 2.14 -10.91 1.40
CA THR A 429 2.84 -12.17 1.09
C THR A 429 3.89 -12.01 0.00
N SER A 430 3.86 -10.91 -0.77
CA SER A 430 4.83 -10.64 -1.83
C SER A 430 6.22 -10.39 -1.25
N LEU A 431 7.24 -10.94 -1.90
CA LEU A 431 8.65 -10.71 -1.56
C LEU A 431 9.24 -9.59 -2.42
N ASP A 432 8.86 -9.57 -3.70
CA ASP A 432 9.47 -8.71 -4.70
C ASP A 432 8.80 -7.32 -4.73
N SER A 433 7.47 -7.26 -4.60
CA SER A 433 6.71 -6.00 -4.62
C SER A 433 5.73 -5.90 -3.44
N PRO A 434 6.18 -6.04 -2.18
CA PRO A 434 5.30 -5.95 -1.02
C PRO A 434 4.63 -4.57 -0.94
N SER A 435 3.51 -4.50 -0.22
CA SER A 435 2.80 -3.24 0.06
C SER A 435 2.20 -2.55 -1.16
N THR A 436 2.29 -3.17 -2.35
CA THR A 436 1.83 -2.63 -3.64
C THR A 436 0.67 -3.39 -4.24
N VAL A 437 -0.02 -2.77 -5.19
CA VAL A 437 -1.06 -3.43 -6.01
C VAL A 437 -0.45 -4.49 -6.91
N THR A 438 0.78 -4.26 -7.38
CA THR A 438 1.54 -5.22 -8.20
C THR A 438 1.79 -6.50 -7.43
N GLY A 439 2.35 -6.41 -6.22
CA GLY A 439 2.58 -7.60 -5.39
C GLY A 439 1.29 -8.30 -4.97
N ALA A 440 0.20 -7.54 -4.76
CA ALA A 440 -1.11 -8.16 -4.54
C ALA A 440 -1.57 -8.95 -5.77
N TYR A 441 -1.41 -8.40 -6.97
CA TYR A 441 -1.80 -9.07 -8.21
C TYR A 441 -0.98 -10.32 -8.47
N GLU A 442 0.34 -10.24 -8.38
CA GLU A 442 1.27 -11.35 -8.61
C GLU A 442 1.08 -12.46 -7.58
N SER A 443 1.02 -12.12 -6.29
CA SER A 443 0.78 -13.12 -5.24
C SER A 443 -0.53 -13.87 -5.41
N GLY A 444 -1.55 -13.22 -5.98
CA GLY A 444 -2.81 -13.88 -6.33
C GLY A 444 -2.65 -14.93 -7.43
N GLN A 445 -1.86 -14.62 -8.46
CA GLN A 445 -1.52 -15.57 -9.53
C GLN A 445 -0.69 -16.73 -8.97
N ASP A 446 0.35 -16.44 -8.19
CA ASP A 446 1.22 -17.47 -7.58
C ASP A 446 0.43 -18.43 -6.69
N ALA A 447 -0.50 -17.93 -5.88
CA ALA A 447 -1.34 -18.78 -5.03
C ALA A 447 -2.28 -19.65 -5.85
N ALA A 448 -2.78 -19.16 -6.98
CA ALA A 448 -3.61 -19.96 -7.90
C ALA A 448 -2.78 -21.02 -8.61
N GLU A 449 -1.58 -20.70 -9.08
CA GLU A 449 -0.65 -21.65 -9.70
C GLU A 449 -0.23 -22.73 -8.71
N ALA A 450 0.17 -22.36 -7.49
CA ALA A 450 0.49 -23.31 -6.43
C ALA A 450 -0.68 -24.25 -6.09
N LEU A 451 -1.94 -23.75 -6.16
CA LEU A 451 -3.14 -24.56 -5.98
C LEU A 451 -3.32 -25.56 -7.12
N LEU A 452 -3.06 -25.16 -8.36
CA LEU A 452 -3.16 -26.02 -9.54
C LEU A 452 -2.06 -27.10 -9.57
N ASP A 453 -0.86 -26.78 -9.13
CA ASP A 453 0.28 -27.71 -9.09
C ASP A 453 0.13 -28.78 -8.00
N ASP A 454 -0.65 -28.51 -6.94
CA ASP A 454 -0.91 -29.43 -5.83
C ASP A 454 -2.10 -30.41 -6.14
N GLN A 455 -2.61 -30.43 -7.37
CA GLN A 455 -3.64 -31.38 -7.87
C GLN A 455 -2.98 -32.70 -8.34
#